data_50ad0237410c6a384da965cfac1da3ff
#
_entry.id   50ad0237410c6a384da965cfac1da3ff
#
_cell.length_a   1.000
_cell.length_b   1.000
_cell.length_c   1.000
_cell.angle_alpha   90.00
_cell.angle_beta   90.00
_cell.angle_gamma   90.00
#
_symmetry.space_group_name_H-M   'P 1'
#
loop_
_entity.id
_entity.type
_entity.pdbx_description
1 polymer ?
#
loop_
_entity_poly.entity_id
_entity_poly.type
_entity_poly.pdbx_seq_one_letter_code
_entity_poly.pdbx_strand_id
1 'polypeptide(L)'
;MSLTRKLKQVLPGQIATKASPSRLGDIAEHWVGLLAAWKGAEVYRNLNCTGNTDIVLLLPNGNSYMLDVKLARPNNKGSWYGNTNTVKDPVIPVLVIPKGDITEWKVKWIHKRFPPELENFWDRSPYPFTYIQNVV
;
A
#
# COMPACT_ATOMS: atom_id res chain seq x y z
N MET A 1 -5.65 0.59 34.37
CA MET A 1 -4.77 1.70 33.94
C MET A 1 -5.61 2.87 33.46
N SER A 2 -5.30 4.04 33.89
CA SER A 2 -6.01 5.23 33.44
C SER A 2 -5.68 5.55 31.97
N LEU A 3 -6.60 6.25 31.32
CA LEU A 3 -6.37 6.75 29.98
C LEU A 3 -5.13 7.65 29.89
N THR A 4 -4.95 8.51 30.88
CA THR A 4 -3.81 9.41 30.96
C THR A 4 -2.49 8.65 30.94
N ARG A 5 -2.42 7.56 31.69
CA ARG A 5 -1.23 6.75 31.74
C ARG A 5 -0.94 6.08 30.40
N LYS A 6 -1.98 5.62 29.70
CA LYS A 6 -1.81 5.05 28.35
C LYS A 6 -1.30 6.10 27.37
N LEU A 7 -1.84 7.29 27.41
CA LEU A 7 -1.41 8.36 26.53
C LEU A 7 0.04 8.76 26.79
N LYS A 8 0.49 8.72 28.04
CA LYS A 8 1.89 9.03 28.37
C LYS A 8 2.88 8.01 27.81
N GLN A 9 2.41 6.80 27.49
CA GLN A 9 3.25 5.74 26.92
C GLN A 9 3.36 5.83 25.40
N VAL A 10 2.58 6.72 24.77
CA VAL A 10 2.59 6.89 23.32
C VAL A 10 3.51 8.04 22.98
N LEU A 11 4.55 7.75 22.21
CA LEU A 11 5.46 8.76 21.71
C LEU A 11 4.84 9.48 20.52
N PRO A 12 5.27 10.74 20.23
CA PRO A 12 4.82 11.42 19.02
C PRO A 12 5.04 10.58 17.78
N GLY A 13 4.02 10.49 16.93
CA GLY A 13 4.06 9.68 15.73
C GLY A 13 3.74 8.20 15.93
N GLN A 14 3.53 7.77 17.15
CA GLN A 14 3.13 6.40 17.43
C GLN A 14 1.62 6.28 17.60
N ILE A 15 1.10 5.12 17.23
CA ILE A 15 -0.32 4.80 17.41
C ILE A 15 -0.49 4.24 18.81
N ALA A 16 -1.45 4.77 19.58
CA ALA A 16 -1.71 4.34 20.97
C ALA A 16 -2.12 2.88 21.07
N THR A 17 -2.87 2.40 20.07
CA THR A 17 -3.26 0.99 19.97
C THR A 17 -3.01 0.56 18.53
N LYS A 18 -2.60 -0.70 18.38
CA LYS A 18 -2.38 -1.23 17.04
C LYS A 18 -3.71 -1.39 16.32
N ALA A 19 -3.78 -0.89 15.11
CA ALA A 19 -4.91 -1.15 14.24
C ALA A 19 -4.95 -2.64 13.88
N SER A 20 -6.16 -3.18 13.71
CA SER A 20 -6.30 -4.54 13.21
C SER A 20 -5.73 -4.66 11.80
N PRO A 21 -5.37 -5.87 11.35
CA PRO A 21 -4.92 -6.06 9.96
C PRO A 21 -5.91 -5.53 8.93
N SER A 22 -7.21 -5.72 9.14
CA SER A 22 -8.23 -5.20 8.23
C SER A 22 -8.21 -3.67 8.18
N ARG A 23 -8.09 -3.03 9.33
CA ARG A 23 -8.04 -1.57 9.38
C ARG A 23 -6.76 -1.03 8.73
N LEU A 24 -5.63 -1.69 8.97
CA LEU A 24 -4.39 -1.31 8.31
C LEU A 24 -4.49 -1.45 6.79
N GLY A 25 -5.17 -2.50 6.32
CA GLY A 25 -5.43 -2.67 4.90
C GLY A 25 -6.23 -1.52 4.31
N ASP A 26 -7.28 -1.09 5.00
CA ASP A 26 -8.08 0.06 4.58
C ASP A 26 -7.24 1.34 4.56
N ILE A 27 -6.42 1.55 5.59
CA ILE A 27 -5.54 2.70 5.65
C ILE A 27 -4.55 2.67 4.48
N ALA A 28 -4.01 1.51 4.16
CA ALA A 28 -3.07 1.36 3.05
C ALA A 28 -3.73 1.75 1.72
N GLU A 29 -4.97 1.31 1.46
CA GLU A 29 -5.70 1.69 0.26
C GLU A 29 -5.89 3.20 0.18
N HIS A 30 -6.32 3.82 1.27
CA HIS A 30 -6.49 5.27 1.32
C HIS A 30 -5.16 6.00 1.12
N TRP A 31 -4.11 5.49 1.73
CA TRP A 31 -2.79 6.09 1.61
C TRP A 31 -2.29 6.08 0.17
N VAL A 32 -2.42 4.95 -0.51
CA VAL A 32 -2.04 4.83 -1.93
C VAL A 32 -2.85 5.81 -2.77
N GLY A 33 -4.17 5.82 -2.58
CA GLY A 33 -5.04 6.72 -3.35
C GLY A 33 -4.77 8.19 -3.07
N LEU A 34 -4.56 8.55 -1.80
CA LEU A 34 -4.33 9.94 -1.42
C LEU A 34 -3.05 10.49 -2.03
N LEU A 35 -1.97 9.72 -2.02
CA LEU A 35 -0.72 10.16 -2.61
C LEU A 35 -0.84 10.29 -4.12
N ALA A 36 -1.55 9.37 -4.78
CA ALA A 36 -1.79 9.48 -6.21
C ALA A 36 -2.63 10.72 -6.54
N ALA A 37 -3.64 11.01 -5.73
CA ALA A 37 -4.46 12.21 -5.89
C ALA A 37 -3.62 13.48 -5.71
N TRP A 38 -2.73 13.48 -4.73
CA TRP A 38 -1.82 14.60 -4.50
C TRP A 38 -0.95 14.89 -5.71
N LYS A 39 -0.60 13.85 -6.47
CA LYS A 39 0.21 13.96 -7.68
C LYS A 39 -0.61 14.21 -8.96
N GLY A 40 -1.91 14.38 -8.83
CA GLY A 40 -2.78 14.78 -9.94
C GLY A 40 -3.65 13.71 -10.55
N ALA A 41 -3.65 12.51 -10.04
CA ALA A 41 -4.54 11.44 -10.50
C ALA A 41 -5.95 11.62 -9.92
N GLU A 42 -6.97 11.23 -10.67
CA GLU A 42 -8.29 11.00 -10.10
C GLU A 42 -8.34 9.58 -9.57
N VAL A 43 -8.91 9.40 -8.38
CA VAL A 43 -8.90 8.13 -7.69
C VAL A 43 -10.33 7.66 -7.45
N TYR A 44 -10.63 6.44 -7.88
CA TYR A 44 -11.94 5.81 -7.70
C TYR A 44 -11.76 4.54 -6.88
N ARG A 45 -12.63 4.33 -5.90
CA ARG A 45 -12.58 3.15 -5.05
C ARG A 45 -13.67 2.15 -5.41
N ASN A 46 -13.37 0.87 -5.21
CA ASN A 46 -14.35 -0.19 -5.32
C ASN A 46 -15.31 -0.14 -4.12
N LEU A 47 -16.56 0.17 -4.36
CA LEU A 47 -17.55 0.32 -3.29
C LEU A 47 -17.90 -1.00 -2.62
N ASN A 48 -17.88 -2.09 -3.37
CA ASN A 48 -18.37 -3.38 -2.86
C ASN A 48 -17.35 -4.14 -2.05
N CYS A 49 -16.09 -3.72 -2.07
CA CYS A 49 -14.99 -4.40 -1.39
C CYS A 49 -14.83 -5.87 -1.84
N THR A 50 -15.32 -6.20 -3.03
CA THR A 50 -15.22 -7.53 -3.63
C THR A 50 -14.47 -7.43 -4.95
N GLY A 51 -13.89 -8.55 -5.40
CA GLY A 51 -13.09 -8.58 -6.59
C GLY A 51 -11.65 -8.16 -6.31
N ASN A 52 -10.86 -8.07 -7.38
CA ASN A 52 -9.41 -7.87 -7.26
C ASN A 52 -8.97 -6.41 -7.40
N THR A 53 -9.88 -5.52 -7.78
CA THR A 53 -9.54 -4.11 -7.96
C THR A 53 -9.99 -3.32 -6.76
N ASP A 54 -9.05 -2.70 -6.05
CA ASP A 54 -9.35 -1.85 -4.91
C ASP A 54 -9.58 -0.42 -5.33
N ILE A 55 -8.73 0.10 -6.20
CA ILE A 55 -8.81 1.47 -6.69
C ILE A 55 -8.51 1.51 -8.18
N VAL A 56 -9.03 2.53 -8.82
CA VAL A 56 -8.70 2.87 -10.21
C VAL A 56 -8.12 4.28 -10.23
N LEU A 57 -6.99 4.43 -10.90
CA LEU A 57 -6.36 5.73 -11.13
C LEU A 57 -6.64 6.19 -12.54
N LEU A 58 -7.09 7.43 -12.68
CA LEU A 58 -7.20 8.09 -13.99
C LEU A 58 -6.20 9.23 -14.02
N LEU A 59 -5.24 9.14 -14.92
CA LEU A 59 -4.16 10.11 -15.04
C LEU A 59 -4.58 11.29 -15.92
N PRO A 60 -3.93 12.45 -15.78
CA PRO A 60 -4.23 13.62 -16.62
C PRO A 60 -4.12 13.35 -18.12
N ASN A 61 -3.28 12.41 -18.53
CA ASN A 61 -3.12 12.05 -19.94
C ASN A 61 -4.23 11.12 -20.46
N GLY A 62 -5.20 10.74 -19.61
CA GLY A 62 -6.31 9.87 -20.00
C GLY A 62 -6.05 8.38 -19.76
N ASN A 63 -4.84 7.99 -19.41
CA ASN A 63 -4.56 6.58 -19.07
C ASN A 63 -5.18 6.23 -17.72
N SER A 64 -5.70 5.01 -17.62
CA SER A 64 -6.28 4.51 -16.37
C SER A 64 -5.64 3.19 -15.98
N TYR A 65 -5.54 2.95 -14.67
CA TYR A 65 -4.91 1.77 -14.11
C TYR A 65 -5.73 1.24 -12.94
N MET A 66 -5.90 -0.08 -12.92
CA MET A 66 -6.58 -0.77 -11.83
C MET A 66 -5.54 -1.33 -10.87
N LEU A 67 -5.65 -1.02 -9.59
CA LEU A 67 -4.71 -1.45 -8.58
C LEU A 67 -5.36 -2.36 -7.55
N ASP A 68 -4.65 -3.40 -7.15
CA ASP A 68 -4.94 -4.20 -5.98
C ASP A 68 -3.89 -3.84 -4.92
N VAL A 69 -4.34 -3.23 -3.84
CA VAL A 69 -3.46 -2.75 -2.77
C VAL A 69 -3.41 -3.80 -1.68
N LYS A 70 -2.23 -4.28 -1.39
CA LYS A 70 -2.01 -5.27 -0.34
C LYS A 70 -1.03 -4.73 0.69
N LEU A 71 -1.29 -5.08 1.95
CA LEU A 71 -0.38 -4.75 3.03
C LEU A 71 0.73 -5.78 3.06
N ALA A 72 1.98 -5.33 2.97
CA ALA A 72 3.12 -6.21 3.08
C ALA A 72 3.34 -6.68 4.51
N ARG A 73 3.95 -7.83 4.67
CA ARG A 73 4.30 -8.43 5.96
C ARG A 73 5.81 -8.59 6.05
N PRO A 74 6.41 -8.36 7.23
CA PRO A 74 7.84 -8.59 7.39
C PRO A 74 8.13 -10.07 7.48
N ASN A 75 9.29 -10.49 6.97
CA ASN A 75 9.79 -11.82 7.20
C ASN A 75 10.94 -11.80 8.22
N ASN A 76 11.44 -12.98 8.57
CA ASN A 76 12.49 -13.12 9.58
C ASN A 76 13.85 -12.56 9.14
N LYS A 77 14.00 -12.25 7.86
CA LYS A 77 15.25 -11.75 7.29
C LYS A 77 15.25 -10.26 7.04
N GLY A 78 14.24 -9.55 7.56
CA GLY A 78 14.16 -8.11 7.40
C GLY A 78 13.58 -7.63 6.08
N SER A 79 13.10 -8.53 5.23
CA SER A 79 12.43 -8.17 3.99
C SER A 79 10.91 -8.16 4.17
N TRP A 80 10.22 -7.59 3.20
CA TRP A 80 8.77 -7.46 3.21
C TRP A 80 8.19 -8.20 2.02
N TYR A 81 7.06 -8.87 2.22
CA TYR A 81 6.44 -9.67 1.18
C TYR A 81 4.91 -9.59 1.23
N GLY A 82 4.28 -10.00 0.15
CA GLY A 82 2.83 -10.15 0.09
C GLY A 82 2.46 -11.16 -0.99
N ASN A 83 1.27 -11.75 -0.87
CA ASN A 83 0.78 -12.70 -1.84
C ASN A 83 0.09 -11.96 -2.99
N THR A 84 0.70 -12.02 -4.18
CA THR A 84 0.15 -11.40 -5.38
C THR A 84 -0.29 -12.42 -6.43
N ASN A 85 -0.29 -13.71 -6.09
CA ASN A 85 -0.62 -14.79 -7.03
C ASN A 85 -2.01 -14.67 -7.62
N THR A 86 -2.96 -14.14 -6.88
CA THR A 86 -4.35 -14.01 -7.32
C THR A 86 -4.60 -12.76 -8.15
N VAL A 87 -3.61 -11.88 -8.22
CA VAL A 87 -3.77 -10.62 -8.96
C VAL A 87 -3.33 -10.84 -10.40
N LYS A 88 -4.29 -10.82 -11.31
CA LYS A 88 -4.05 -11.06 -12.74
C LYS A 88 -4.19 -9.77 -13.53
N ASP A 89 -3.45 -9.69 -14.65
CA ASP A 89 -3.60 -8.59 -15.58
C ASP A 89 -5.08 -8.44 -15.98
N PRO A 90 -5.57 -7.23 -16.16
CA PRO A 90 -4.86 -5.95 -16.17
C PRO A 90 -4.70 -5.30 -14.79
N VAL A 91 -5.07 -5.97 -13.70
CA VAL A 91 -4.94 -5.41 -12.36
C VAL A 91 -3.49 -5.48 -11.90
N ILE A 92 -3.01 -4.38 -11.32
CA ILE A 92 -1.62 -4.21 -10.91
C ILE A 92 -1.54 -4.35 -9.39
N PRO A 93 -0.77 -5.32 -8.87
CA PRO A 93 -0.57 -5.43 -7.44
C PRO A 93 0.41 -4.38 -6.92
N VAL A 94 0.04 -3.75 -5.81
CA VAL A 94 0.88 -2.79 -5.10
C VAL A 94 0.98 -3.23 -3.66
N LEU A 95 2.19 -3.42 -3.15
CA LEU A 95 2.42 -3.76 -1.75
C LEU A 95 2.81 -2.50 -0.98
N VAL A 96 2.07 -2.22 0.08
CA VAL A 96 2.37 -1.11 0.99
C VAL A 96 3.13 -1.66 2.19
N ILE A 97 4.27 -1.07 2.48
CA ILE A 97 5.11 -1.45 3.61
C ILE A 97 4.84 -0.49 4.76
N PRO A 98 4.10 -0.96 5.80
CA PRO A 98 3.70 -0.10 6.91
C PRO A 98 4.79 -0.05 7.99
N LYS A 99 6.01 0.27 7.60
CA LYS A 99 7.13 0.37 8.52
C LYS A 99 7.29 1.80 8.98
N GLY A 100 7.22 2.02 10.28
CA GLY A 100 7.34 3.35 10.86
C GLY A 100 6.04 4.13 10.79
N ASP A 101 6.17 5.44 10.80
CA ASP A 101 5.05 6.36 10.67
C ASP A 101 4.49 6.32 9.24
N ILE A 102 3.24 6.71 9.09
CA ILE A 102 2.56 6.75 7.78
C ILE A 102 3.33 7.59 6.75
N THR A 103 4.06 8.60 7.21
CA THR A 103 4.89 9.43 6.33
C THR A 103 6.14 8.71 5.83
N GLU A 104 6.48 7.59 6.45
CA GLU A 104 7.67 6.81 6.12
C GLU A 104 7.33 5.56 5.29
N TRP A 105 6.05 5.30 5.07
CA TRP A 105 5.62 4.12 4.34
C TRP A 105 6.15 4.15 2.91
N LYS A 106 6.42 2.96 2.38
CA LYS A 106 6.95 2.75 1.02
C LYS A 106 6.06 1.77 0.28
N VAL A 107 6.25 1.69 -1.02
CA VAL A 107 5.57 0.68 -1.84
C VAL A 107 6.58 -0.24 -2.51
N LYS A 108 6.11 -1.44 -2.83
CA LYS A 108 6.83 -2.38 -3.69
C LYS A 108 5.89 -2.80 -4.81
N TRP A 109 6.47 -3.12 -5.94
CA TRP A 109 5.72 -3.62 -7.08
C TRP A 109 6.56 -4.63 -7.85
N ILE A 110 5.87 -5.41 -8.70
CA ILE A 110 6.56 -6.34 -9.61
C ILE A 110 7.01 -5.52 -10.82
N HIS A 111 8.31 -5.41 -10.99
CA HIS A 111 8.89 -4.49 -11.97
C HIS A 111 8.31 -4.67 -13.38
N LYS A 112 8.15 -5.93 -13.82
CA LYS A 112 7.65 -6.22 -15.17
C LYS A 112 6.18 -5.89 -15.37
N ARG A 113 5.43 -5.73 -14.30
CA ARG A 113 3.98 -5.49 -14.34
C ARG A 113 3.61 -4.06 -14.00
N PHE A 114 4.58 -3.25 -13.63
CA PHE A 114 4.31 -1.91 -13.15
C PHE A 114 4.57 -0.88 -14.25
N PRO A 115 3.56 -0.07 -14.62
CA PRO A 115 3.74 0.95 -15.64
C PRO A 115 4.74 2.01 -15.19
N PRO A 116 5.70 2.39 -16.05
CA PRO A 116 6.70 3.38 -15.67
C PRO A 116 6.11 4.72 -15.22
N GLU A 117 4.97 5.12 -15.78
CA GLU A 117 4.36 6.41 -15.44
C GLU A 117 3.79 6.45 -14.02
N LEU A 118 3.63 5.31 -13.36
CA LEU A 118 3.17 5.26 -11.97
C LEU A 118 4.33 5.28 -10.95
N GLU A 119 5.56 5.13 -11.39
CA GLU A 119 6.70 4.95 -10.48
C GLU A 119 6.95 6.15 -9.59
N ASN A 120 6.54 7.34 -10.01
CA ASN A 120 6.80 8.57 -9.25
C ASN A 120 5.69 8.95 -8.28
N PHE A 121 4.61 8.18 -8.21
CA PHE A 121 3.50 8.51 -7.33
C PHE A 121 3.79 8.19 -5.86
N TRP A 122 4.62 7.18 -5.62
CA TRP A 122 4.92 6.73 -4.27
C TRP A 122 6.41 6.52 -4.09
N ASP A 123 6.88 6.68 -2.85
CA ASP A 123 8.26 6.34 -2.53
C ASP A 123 8.48 4.85 -2.61
N ARG A 124 9.48 4.46 -3.37
CA ARG A 124 9.79 3.06 -3.60
C ARG A 124 10.59 2.48 -2.44
N SER A 125 10.23 1.25 -2.06
CA SER A 125 10.96 0.52 -1.05
C SER A 125 12.39 0.20 -1.52
N PRO A 126 13.40 0.36 -0.65
CA PRO A 126 14.75 -0.12 -0.94
C PRO A 126 14.90 -1.64 -0.79
N TYR A 127 13.88 -2.32 -0.25
CA TYR A 127 13.96 -3.76 -0.03
C TYR A 127 13.89 -4.52 -1.35
N PRO A 128 14.54 -5.71 -1.43
CA PRO A 128 14.58 -6.49 -2.67
C PRO A 128 13.20 -6.91 -3.17
N PHE A 129 13.07 -7.02 -4.48
CA PHE A 129 11.84 -7.49 -5.14
C PHE A 129 11.61 -8.99 -5.05
N THR A 130 12.61 -9.73 -4.64
CA THR A 130 12.61 -11.19 -4.70
C THR A 130 11.34 -11.81 -4.14
N TYR A 131 10.84 -11.28 -3.05
CA TYR A 131 9.65 -11.81 -2.39
C TYR A 131 8.37 -11.58 -3.17
N ILE A 132 8.27 -10.48 -3.89
CA ILE A 132 7.11 -10.24 -4.73
C ILE A 132 7.10 -11.22 -5.88
N GLN A 133 8.25 -11.45 -6.50
CA GLN A 133 8.37 -12.35 -7.65
C GLN A 133 8.09 -13.79 -7.26
N ASN A 134 8.48 -14.20 -6.08
CA ASN A 134 8.31 -15.58 -5.65
C ASN A 134 6.87 -15.94 -5.30
N VAL A 135 6.01 -14.96 -5.06
CA VAL A 135 4.61 -15.23 -4.74
C VAL A 135 3.69 -15.04 -5.94
N VAL A 136 4.24 -14.67 -7.06
CA VAL A 136 3.53 -14.56 -8.34
C VAL A 136 3.92 -15.69 -9.26
#